data_4a155bc12eb2bf7bc4ec0ca727c3c1b6
#
_entry.id   4a155bc12eb2bf7bc4ec0ca727c3c1b6
#
_cell.length_a   1.000
_cell.length_b   1.000
_cell.length_c   1.000
_cell.angle_alpha   90.00
_cell.angle_beta   90.00
_cell.angle_gamma   90.00
#
_symmetry.space_group_name_H-M   'P 1'
#
loop_
_entity.id
_entity.type
_entity.pdbx_description
1 polymer ?
#
loop_
_entity_poly.entity_id
_entity_poly.type
_entity_poly.pdbx_seq_one_letter_code
_entity_poly.pdbx_strand_id
1 'polypeptide(L)'
;VSKVYFSSNMFLNHAATNPVFSFLTTLGDHTDYASEYPFFDETTRTAKFDALRGNGPASGPSERVLTKTRPNVVVVILESFARTVMDADVDGRPVMPNMRRLRDEGVWFENFFANSFRTDRGEVAVLSGFPAQTRMSIMKLPAKSRSLPSLARSLAREGYATSFVYGGDLNFTNQASYMYATGWQQLVWQRDLRFDTPPSDWGYDDAVMCDWFADRVIAQSG
;
A
#
# COMPACT_ATOMS: atom_id res chain seq x y z
N VAL A 1 -13.89 -15.32 13.22
CA VAL A 1 -14.00 -15.22 11.75
C VAL A 1 -13.20 -16.34 11.09
N SER A 2 -11.95 -16.60 11.49
CA SER A 2 -11.09 -17.63 10.87
C SER A 2 -11.68 -19.05 10.84
N LYS A 3 -12.56 -19.41 11.77
CA LYS A 3 -13.18 -20.75 11.84
C LYS A 3 -14.24 -21.02 10.75
N VAL A 4 -14.73 -19.99 10.08
CA VAL A 4 -15.70 -20.12 8.99
C VAL A 4 -15.07 -20.15 7.61
N TYR A 5 -13.76 -19.94 7.52
CA TYR A 5 -12.98 -20.07 6.29
C TYR A 5 -12.53 -21.51 6.13
N PHE A 6 -13.35 -22.32 5.46
CA PHE A 6 -13.19 -23.76 5.33
C PHE A 6 -13.02 -24.25 3.88
N SER A 7 -13.17 -23.35 2.91
CA SER A 7 -13.17 -23.67 1.48
C SER A 7 -12.22 -22.76 0.72
N SER A 8 -11.67 -23.23 -0.38
CA SER A 8 -10.99 -22.41 -1.38
C SER A 8 -11.94 -21.48 -2.13
N ASN A 9 -13.24 -21.75 -2.08
CA ASN A 9 -14.27 -20.90 -2.65
C ASN A 9 -14.65 -19.77 -1.65
N MET A 10 -14.26 -18.54 -1.94
CA MET A 10 -14.54 -17.39 -1.09
C MET A 10 -16.03 -17.13 -0.88
N PHE A 11 -16.88 -17.42 -1.86
CA PHE A 11 -18.31 -17.28 -1.72
C PHE A 11 -18.86 -18.17 -0.60
N LEU A 12 -18.41 -19.43 -0.51
CA LEU A 12 -18.82 -20.36 0.54
C LEU A 12 -18.34 -19.90 1.92
N ASN A 13 -17.14 -19.36 2.01
CA ASN A 13 -16.61 -18.82 3.26
C ASN A 13 -17.41 -17.60 3.73
N HIS A 14 -17.75 -16.70 2.81
CA HIS A 14 -18.60 -15.54 3.12
C HIS A 14 -20.04 -15.95 3.47
N ALA A 15 -20.62 -16.91 2.75
CA ALA A 15 -21.95 -17.43 3.05
C ALA A 15 -22.03 -18.13 4.41
N ALA A 16 -20.94 -18.74 4.88
CA ALA A 16 -20.84 -19.35 6.20
C ALA A 16 -20.70 -18.33 7.35
N THR A 17 -20.38 -17.08 7.02
CA THR A 17 -20.25 -16.02 8.03
C THR A 17 -21.63 -15.57 8.48
N ASN A 18 -21.95 -15.79 9.77
CA ASN A 18 -23.19 -15.30 10.34
C ASN A 18 -23.17 -13.76 10.42
N PRO A 19 -24.01 -13.04 9.65
CA PRO A 19 -23.98 -11.58 9.60
C PRO A 19 -24.37 -10.92 10.91
N VAL A 20 -25.30 -11.53 11.67
CA VAL A 20 -25.73 -10.99 12.98
C VAL A 20 -24.61 -11.12 14.01
N PHE A 21 -23.96 -12.28 14.06
CA PHE A 21 -22.82 -12.48 14.95
C PHE A 21 -21.65 -11.54 14.58
N SER A 22 -21.34 -11.41 13.31
CA SER A 22 -20.29 -10.51 12.82
C SER A 22 -20.61 -9.06 13.18
N PHE A 23 -21.85 -8.64 13.01
CA PHE A 23 -22.29 -7.29 13.39
C PHE A 23 -22.20 -7.05 14.90
N LEU A 24 -22.70 -7.98 15.72
CA LEU A 24 -22.65 -7.84 17.17
C LEU A 24 -21.22 -7.84 17.73
N THR A 25 -20.32 -8.66 17.17
CA THR A 25 -18.91 -8.65 17.57
C THR A 25 -18.23 -7.33 17.22
N THR A 26 -18.62 -6.70 16.11
CA THR A 26 -18.07 -5.40 15.69
C THR A 26 -18.53 -4.24 16.58
N LEU A 27 -19.73 -4.32 17.13
CA LEU A 27 -20.25 -3.30 18.05
C LEU A 27 -19.47 -3.22 19.37
N GLY A 28 -18.90 -4.34 19.82
CA GLY A 28 -18.10 -4.40 21.05
C GLY A 28 -16.61 -4.09 20.86
N ASP A 29 -16.13 -3.97 19.63
CA ASP A 29 -14.70 -3.83 19.33
C ASP A 29 -14.31 -2.34 19.20
N HIS A 30 -14.37 -1.63 20.30
CA HIS A 30 -13.91 -0.25 20.41
C HIS A 30 -12.51 -0.23 21.01
N THR A 31 -11.48 -0.28 20.19
CA THR A 31 -10.11 -0.12 20.68
C THR A 31 -9.81 1.37 20.90
N ASP A 32 -9.64 1.77 22.14
CA ASP A 32 -9.08 3.07 22.50
C ASP A 32 -7.56 2.95 22.62
N TYR A 33 -6.87 3.33 21.57
CA TYR A 33 -5.41 3.26 21.50
C TYR A 33 -4.71 4.16 22.52
N ALA A 34 -5.35 5.26 22.94
CA ALA A 34 -4.78 6.15 23.93
C ALA A 34 -4.71 5.50 25.31
N SER A 35 -5.73 4.72 25.67
CA SER A 35 -5.76 3.97 26.92
C SER A 35 -4.94 2.68 26.85
N GLU A 36 -4.82 2.06 25.69
CA GLU A 36 -4.09 0.79 25.50
C GLU A 36 -2.56 1.00 25.47
N TYR A 37 -2.11 2.17 24.98
CA TYR A 37 -0.69 2.49 24.84
C TYR A 37 -0.30 3.82 25.51
N PRO A 38 -0.44 3.95 26.82
CA PRO A 38 -0.18 5.21 27.54
C PRO A 38 1.33 5.39 27.83
N PHE A 39 2.18 5.30 26.77
CA PHE A 39 3.64 5.43 26.95
C PHE A 39 4.08 6.85 27.27
N PHE A 40 3.33 7.86 26.85
CA PHE A 40 3.64 9.28 27.06
C PHE A 40 2.36 10.06 27.35
N ASP A 41 2.48 11.10 28.16
CA ASP A 41 1.43 12.11 28.28
C ASP A 41 1.22 12.83 26.94
N GLU A 42 0.11 13.54 26.80
CA GLU A 42 -0.28 14.14 25.53
C GLU A 42 0.71 15.18 25.02
N THR A 43 1.26 16.00 25.92
CA THR A 43 2.25 17.04 25.57
C THR A 43 3.54 16.42 25.03
N THR A 44 4.06 15.43 25.75
CA THR A 44 5.28 14.70 25.33
C THR A 44 5.06 13.96 24.03
N ARG A 45 3.91 13.31 23.84
CA ARG A 45 3.55 12.60 22.63
C ARG A 45 3.51 13.54 21.43
N THR A 46 2.85 14.69 21.57
CA THR A 46 2.76 15.70 20.51
C THR A 46 4.15 16.24 20.16
N ALA A 47 4.94 16.61 21.12
CA ALA A 47 6.29 17.14 20.89
C ALA A 47 7.19 16.11 20.17
N LYS A 48 7.15 14.83 20.58
CA LYS A 48 7.89 13.75 19.91
C LYS A 48 7.40 13.51 18.48
N PHE A 49 6.10 13.53 18.26
CA PHE A 49 5.52 13.33 16.93
C PHE A 49 5.91 14.48 15.98
N ASP A 50 5.84 15.72 16.45
CA ASP A 50 6.23 16.89 15.69
C ASP A 50 7.72 16.89 15.34
N ALA A 51 8.57 16.46 16.29
CA ALA A 51 10.00 16.28 16.04
C ALA A 51 10.28 15.22 14.97
N LEU A 52 9.54 14.10 14.97
CA LEU A 52 9.66 13.04 13.96
C LEU A 52 9.16 13.48 12.57
N ARG A 53 8.13 14.33 12.52
CA ARG A 53 7.60 14.86 11.25
C ARG A 53 8.56 15.84 10.56
N GLY A 54 9.52 16.38 11.27
CA GLY A 54 10.42 17.38 10.70
C GLY A 54 9.67 18.63 10.26
N ASN A 55 9.09 19.38 11.19
CA ASN A 55 8.30 20.60 10.91
C ASN A 55 9.16 21.81 10.46
N GLY A 56 10.38 21.58 10.04
CA GLY A 56 11.23 22.62 9.47
C GLY A 56 11.18 22.63 7.95
N PRO A 57 11.31 23.80 7.30
CA PRO A 57 11.66 23.85 5.89
C PRO A 57 12.91 23.02 5.69
N ALA A 58 12.97 22.23 4.62
CA ALA A 58 14.16 21.48 4.27
C ALA A 58 15.36 22.46 4.27
N SER A 59 16.22 22.36 5.27
CA SER A 59 17.38 23.23 5.43
C SER A 59 18.53 22.68 4.58
N GLY A 60 18.51 22.96 3.28
CA GLY A 60 19.55 22.55 2.36
C GLY A 60 19.24 22.95 0.93
N PRO A 61 20.21 22.96 0.03
CA PRO A 61 19.94 23.18 -1.38
C PRO A 61 19.03 22.07 -1.89
N SER A 62 17.89 22.44 -2.49
CA SER A 62 17.02 21.47 -3.15
C SER A 62 17.65 21.11 -4.50
N GLU A 63 17.95 19.84 -4.69
CA GLU A 63 18.35 19.35 -6.00
C GLU A 63 17.12 19.02 -6.85
N ARG A 64 17.14 19.50 -8.09
CA ARG A 64 16.10 19.15 -9.05
C ARG A 64 16.38 17.76 -9.62
N VAL A 65 15.69 16.77 -9.15
CA VAL A 65 15.82 15.38 -9.60
C VAL A 65 15.06 15.13 -10.91
N LEU A 66 13.92 15.82 -11.10
CA LEU A 66 13.08 15.60 -12.27
C LEU A 66 13.40 16.61 -13.38
N THR A 67 13.52 16.12 -14.60
CA THR A 67 13.76 16.95 -15.81
C THR A 67 12.47 17.64 -16.27
N LYS A 68 11.31 17.02 -16.06
CA LYS A 68 9.98 17.55 -16.40
C LYS A 68 9.28 18.11 -15.16
N THR A 69 8.52 19.17 -15.34
CA THR A 69 7.72 19.78 -14.25
C THR A 69 6.47 18.97 -13.91
N ARG A 70 5.94 18.20 -14.86
CA ARG A 70 4.76 17.35 -14.70
C ARG A 70 4.97 15.99 -15.36
N PRO A 71 5.84 15.15 -14.81
CA PRO A 71 6.05 13.81 -15.35
C PRO A 71 4.86 12.91 -15.02
N ASN A 72 4.68 11.85 -15.78
CA ASN A 72 3.86 10.71 -15.31
C ASN A 72 4.53 10.12 -14.08
N VAL A 73 3.72 9.72 -13.10
CA VAL A 73 4.19 9.15 -11.83
C VAL A 73 3.70 7.72 -11.73
N VAL A 74 4.62 6.79 -11.60
CA VAL A 74 4.33 5.37 -11.33
C VAL A 74 4.91 5.02 -9.97
N VAL A 75 4.06 4.53 -9.08
CA VAL A 75 4.47 4.03 -7.76
C VAL A 75 4.30 2.52 -7.78
N VAL A 76 5.39 1.79 -7.62
CA VAL A 76 5.39 0.32 -7.56
C VAL A 76 5.65 -0.09 -6.12
N ILE A 77 4.68 -0.77 -5.50
CA ILE A 77 4.81 -1.30 -4.15
C ILE A 77 5.10 -2.79 -4.27
N LEU A 78 6.34 -3.17 -3.94
CA LEU A 78 6.82 -4.55 -4.01
C LEU A 78 6.78 -5.19 -2.63
N GLU A 79 5.95 -6.23 -2.48
CA GLU A 79 5.88 -6.99 -1.24
C GLU A 79 7.09 -7.91 -1.07
N SER A 80 7.55 -8.05 0.18
CA SER A 80 8.65 -8.95 0.56
C SER A 80 10.01 -8.65 -0.07
N PHE A 81 10.19 -7.52 -0.71
CA PHE A 81 11.48 -7.08 -1.26
C PHE A 81 12.37 -6.52 -0.15
N ALA A 82 13.15 -7.38 0.47
CA ALA A 82 14.05 -7.01 1.53
C ALA A 82 15.46 -6.72 1.01
N ARG A 83 16.15 -5.74 1.62
CA ARG A 83 17.53 -5.38 1.30
C ARG A 83 18.47 -6.59 1.36
N THR A 84 18.28 -7.48 2.31
CA THR A 84 19.07 -8.72 2.46
C THR A 84 19.03 -9.60 1.22
N VAL A 85 17.88 -9.68 0.53
CA VAL A 85 17.73 -10.43 -0.73
C VAL A 85 18.35 -9.67 -1.89
N MET A 86 18.19 -8.35 -1.92
CA MET A 86 18.77 -7.51 -2.97
C MET A 86 20.30 -7.52 -2.95
N ASP A 87 20.90 -7.53 -1.76
CA ASP A 87 22.36 -7.55 -1.60
C ASP A 87 22.96 -8.99 -1.67
N ALA A 88 22.12 -10.03 -1.72
CA ALA A 88 22.57 -11.42 -1.76
C ALA A 88 23.13 -11.81 -3.13
N ASP A 89 24.16 -12.67 -3.09
CA ASP A 89 24.69 -13.38 -4.24
C ASP A 89 24.57 -14.89 -4.04
N VAL A 90 24.28 -15.61 -5.11
CA VAL A 90 24.31 -17.07 -5.15
C VAL A 90 25.28 -17.50 -6.27
N ASP A 91 26.26 -18.29 -5.94
CA ASP A 91 27.32 -18.72 -6.85
C ASP A 91 28.00 -17.56 -7.61
N GLY A 92 28.23 -16.45 -6.91
CA GLY A 92 28.85 -15.25 -7.45
C GLY A 92 27.94 -14.44 -8.41
N ARG A 93 26.65 -14.71 -8.43
CA ARG A 93 25.67 -13.99 -9.24
C ARG A 93 24.66 -13.25 -8.34
N PRO A 94 24.36 -12.00 -8.64
CA PRO A 94 23.33 -11.26 -7.91
C PRO A 94 21.97 -11.97 -7.99
N VAL A 95 21.29 -12.08 -6.84
CA VAL A 95 19.91 -12.63 -6.80
C VAL A 95 18.93 -11.65 -7.48
N MET A 96 19.17 -10.36 -7.33
CA MET A 96 18.28 -9.32 -7.90
C MET A 96 19.07 -8.32 -8.78
N PRO A 97 19.57 -8.75 -9.96
CA PRO A 97 20.46 -7.93 -10.80
C PRO A 97 19.75 -6.65 -11.31
N ASN A 98 18.48 -6.73 -11.66
CA ASN A 98 17.72 -5.59 -12.16
C ASN A 98 17.46 -4.52 -11.07
N MET A 99 17.20 -4.96 -9.83
CA MET A 99 17.03 -4.02 -8.71
C MET A 99 18.35 -3.30 -8.38
N ARG A 100 19.49 -4.03 -8.45
CA ARG A 100 20.81 -3.39 -8.30
C ARG A 100 21.06 -2.35 -9.39
N ARG A 101 20.72 -2.67 -10.63
CA ARG A 101 20.83 -1.72 -11.74
C ARG A 101 19.97 -0.47 -11.49
N LEU A 102 18.71 -0.63 -11.10
CA LEU A 102 17.83 0.49 -10.76
C LEU A 102 18.36 1.35 -9.62
N ARG A 103 18.96 0.72 -8.61
CA ARG A 103 19.66 1.44 -7.54
C ARG A 103 20.79 2.32 -8.05
N ASP A 104 21.59 1.75 -8.96
CA ASP A 104 22.78 2.42 -9.47
C ASP A 104 22.46 3.51 -10.51
N GLU A 105 21.32 3.40 -11.20
CA GLU A 105 20.84 4.36 -12.22
C GLU A 105 19.90 5.43 -11.67
N GLY A 106 19.35 5.25 -10.45
CA GLY A 106 18.31 6.10 -9.86
C GLY A 106 18.72 6.79 -8.58
N VAL A 107 17.74 7.40 -7.93
CA VAL A 107 17.89 7.92 -6.55
C VAL A 107 17.53 6.81 -5.58
N TRP A 108 18.49 6.41 -4.77
CA TRP A 108 18.33 5.33 -3.81
C TRP A 108 18.33 5.85 -2.36
N PHE A 109 17.33 5.43 -1.58
CA PHE A 109 17.21 5.77 -0.17
C PHE A 109 17.68 4.59 0.69
N GLU A 110 18.89 4.65 1.21
CA GLU A 110 19.48 3.53 1.98
C GLU A 110 18.77 3.25 3.29
N ASN A 111 18.26 4.28 3.94
CA ASN A 111 17.59 4.21 5.23
C ASN A 111 16.07 4.26 5.11
N PHE A 112 15.53 3.60 4.10
CA PHE A 112 14.09 3.50 3.90
C PHE A 112 13.58 2.19 4.53
N PHE A 113 12.74 2.33 5.55
CA PHE A 113 12.20 1.21 6.30
C PHE A 113 10.71 1.05 6.08
N ALA A 114 10.26 -0.21 5.98
CA ALA A 114 8.83 -0.49 5.98
C ALA A 114 8.19 -0.07 7.30
N ASN A 115 7.08 0.66 7.22
CA ASN A 115 6.38 1.16 8.40
C ASN A 115 5.63 0.04 9.16
N SER A 116 5.44 -1.13 8.52
CA SER A 116 4.83 -2.32 9.10
C SER A 116 5.23 -3.58 8.33
N PHE A 117 5.03 -4.74 8.97
CA PHE A 117 5.17 -6.06 8.37
C PHE A 117 3.91 -6.55 7.64
N ARG A 118 2.88 -5.71 7.50
CA ARG A 118 1.61 -6.05 6.84
C ARG A 118 1.35 -5.10 5.69
N THR A 119 0.99 -5.64 4.53
CA THR A 119 0.70 -4.91 3.30
C THR A 119 -0.39 -3.86 3.49
N ASP A 120 -1.50 -4.21 4.16
CA ASP A 120 -2.64 -3.33 4.41
C ASP A 120 -2.30 -2.10 5.28
N ARG A 121 -1.16 -2.11 5.96
CA ARG A 121 -0.63 -0.97 6.72
C ARG A 121 0.46 -0.25 5.94
N GLY A 122 1.30 -1.00 5.23
CA GLY A 122 2.34 -0.47 4.38
C GLY A 122 1.78 0.39 3.25
N GLU A 123 0.74 -0.08 2.57
CA GLU A 123 0.04 0.69 1.53
C GLU A 123 -0.52 2.02 2.08
N VAL A 124 -1.16 2.00 3.24
CA VAL A 124 -1.67 3.23 3.87
C VAL A 124 -0.53 4.18 4.22
N ALA A 125 0.60 3.66 4.71
CA ALA A 125 1.77 4.49 5.01
C ALA A 125 2.33 5.17 3.75
N VAL A 126 2.41 4.47 2.63
CA VAL A 126 2.89 5.01 1.35
C VAL A 126 1.87 5.95 0.72
N LEU A 127 0.61 5.55 0.64
CA LEU A 127 -0.41 6.25 -0.15
C LEU A 127 -1.11 7.40 0.63
N SER A 128 -1.05 7.36 1.96
CA SER A 128 -1.66 8.37 2.83
C SER A 128 -0.69 9.05 3.79
N GLY A 129 0.57 8.61 3.87
CA GLY A 129 1.52 9.13 4.86
C GLY A 129 1.08 8.88 6.30
N PHE A 130 0.23 7.89 6.53
CA PHE A 130 -0.33 7.61 7.85
C PHE A 130 0.41 6.44 8.50
N PRO A 131 1.04 6.64 9.68
CA PRO A 131 1.82 5.62 10.34
C PRO A 131 1.02 4.36 10.65
N ALA A 132 1.65 3.20 10.50
CA ALA A 132 1.02 1.92 10.80
C ALA A 132 0.67 1.79 12.27
N GLN A 133 -0.49 1.26 12.56
CA GLN A 133 -0.95 0.97 13.91
C GLN A 133 -0.60 -0.46 14.30
N THR A 134 -0.44 -0.70 15.59
CA THR A 134 0.07 -1.97 16.11
C THR A 134 -0.86 -3.16 15.90
N ARG A 135 -2.17 -3.00 16.09
CA ARG A 135 -3.13 -4.11 16.04
C ARG A 135 -3.96 -4.18 14.78
N MET A 136 -4.45 -3.05 14.30
CA MET A 136 -5.41 -3.01 13.21
C MET A 136 -4.98 -2.02 12.13
N SER A 137 -5.22 -2.37 10.87
CA SER A 137 -5.10 -1.42 9.79
C SER A 137 -6.29 -0.47 9.78
N ILE A 138 -6.03 0.83 9.65
CA ILE A 138 -7.05 1.86 9.47
C ILE A 138 -7.87 1.65 8.18
N MET A 139 -7.33 0.90 7.24
CA MET A 139 -8.02 0.45 6.02
C MET A 139 -9.34 -0.28 6.33
N LYS A 140 -9.42 -0.95 7.49
CA LYS A 140 -10.64 -1.65 7.97
C LYS A 140 -11.68 -0.70 8.59
N LEU A 141 -11.38 0.58 8.68
CA LEU A 141 -12.25 1.61 9.25
C LEU A 141 -12.60 2.66 8.18
N PRO A 142 -13.55 2.40 7.26
CA PRO A 142 -13.82 3.27 6.12
C PRO A 142 -14.16 4.71 6.48
N ALA A 143 -14.88 4.91 7.59
CA ALA A 143 -15.22 6.24 8.08
C ALA A 143 -13.99 7.08 8.47
N LYS A 144 -12.95 6.44 9.03
CA LYS A 144 -11.69 7.08 9.40
C LYS A 144 -10.76 7.21 8.19
N SER A 145 -10.70 6.19 7.34
CA SER A 145 -9.86 6.20 6.12
C SER A 145 -10.20 7.35 5.19
N ARG A 146 -11.47 7.73 5.10
CA ARG A 146 -11.95 8.82 4.23
C ARG A 146 -11.32 10.18 4.55
N SER A 147 -10.97 10.43 5.80
CA SER A 147 -10.37 11.69 6.26
C SER A 147 -8.85 11.73 6.13
N LEU A 148 -8.20 10.62 5.77
CA LEU A 148 -6.76 10.58 5.61
C LEU A 148 -6.27 11.46 4.45
N PRO A 149 -5.07 12.00 4.51
CA PRO A 149 -4.36 12.49 3.35
C PRO A 149 -4.32 11.42 2.24
N SER A 150 -4.21 11.83 1.00
CA SER A 150 -4.19 10.87 -0.11
C SER A 150 -3.32 11.37 -1.25
N LEU A 151 -2.39 10.52 -1.67
CA LEU A 151 -1.59 10.77 -2.86
C LEU A 151 -2.49 10.96 -4.09
N ALA A 152 -3.51 10.10 -4.26
CA ALA A 152 -4.45 10.19 -5.37
C ALA A 152 -5.19 11.53 -5.40
N ARG A 153 -5.75 11.98 -4.27
CA ARG A 153 -6.42 13.28 -4.20
C ARG A 153 -5.48 14.45 -4.43
N SER A 154 -4.25 14.35 -3.93
CA SER A 154 -3.25 15.41 -4.14
C SER A 154 -2.88 15.54 -5.62
N LEU A 155 -2.62 14.43 -6.28
CA LEU A 155 -2.31 14.41 -7.71
C LEU A 155 -3.52 14.81 -8.57
N ALA A 156 -4.73 14.37 -8.22
CA ALA A 156 -5.95 14.76 -8.93
C ALA A 156 -6.22 16.27 -8.88
N ARG A 157 -5.91 16.94 -7.77
CA ARG A 157 -6.00 18.42 -7.67
C ARG A 157 -5.04 19.12 -8.63
N GLU A 158 -3.91 18.50 -8.93
CA GLU A 158 -2.94 18.97 -9.92
C GLU A 158 -3.31 18.54 -11.36
N GLY A 159 -4.47 17.93 -11.56
CA GLY A 159 -4.99 17.54 -12.87
C GLY A 159 -4.44 16.21 -13.40
N TYR A 160 -3.89 15.35 -12.54
CA TYR A 160 -3.53 13.99 -12.92
C TYR A 160 -4.73 13.06 -12.89
N ALA A 161 -4.81 12.17 -13.87
CA ALA A 161 -5.65 10.97 -13.76
C ALA A 161 -4.94 9.94 -12.85
N THR A 162 -5.70 9.33 -11.93
CA THR A 162 -5.13 8.41 -10.94
C THR A 162 -5.73 7.02 -11.08
N SER A 163 -4.86 6.01 -11.20
CA SER A 163 -5.26 4.60 -11.31
C SER A 163 -4.50 3.77 -10.27
N PHE A 164 -5.17 2.79 -9.71
CA PHE A 164 -4.57 1.76 -8.86
C PHE A 164 -4.74 0.41 -9.54
N VAL A 165 -3.64 -0.32 -9.68
CA VAL A 165 -3.59 -1.62 -10.35
C VAL A 165 -3.13 -2.67 -9.36
N TYR A 166 -3.86 -3.80 -9.30
CA TYR A 166 -3.54 -4.90 -8.38
C TYR A 166 -3.88 -6.26 -9.01
N GLY A 167 -2.94 -7.18 -8.96
CA GLY A 167 -3.12 -8.53 -9.51
C GLY A 167 -4.04 -9.45 -8.70
N GLY A 168 -4.32 -9.11 -7.44
CA GLY A 168 -5.14 -9.90 -6.52
C GLY A 168 -6.54 -9.34 -6.29
N ASP A 169 -7.22 -9.88 -5.26
CA ASP A 169 -8.57 -9.46 -4.87
C ASP A 169 -8.53 -8.26 -3.90
N LEU A 170 -8.97 -7.10 -4.35
CA LEU A 170 -9.05 -5.88 -3.53
C LEU A 170 -10.08 -5.95 -2.39
N ASN A 171 -10.96 -6.95 -2.35
CA ASN A 171 -11.82 -7.17 -1.19
C ASN A 171 -11.02 -7.71 0.00
N PHE A 172 -9.88 -8.35 -0.27
CA PHE A 172 -8.99 -8.77 0.79
C PHE A 172 -8.52 -7.57 1.61
N THR A 173 -8.58 -7.65 2.92
CA THR A 173 -8.24 -6.59 3.88
C THR A 173 -8.95 -5.24 3.69
N ASN A 174 -10.02 -5.19 2.90
CA ASN A 174 -10.83 -3.99 2.64
C ASN A 174 -10.11 -2.91 1.79
N GLN A 175 -9.17 -3.32 0.95
CA GLN A 175 -8.39 -2.42 0.10
C GLN A 175 -9.29 -1.62 -0.85
N ALA A 176 -10.25 -2.25 -1.54
CA ALA A 176 -11.16 -1.54 -2.44
C ALA A 176 -11.86 -0.37 -1.76
N SER A 177 -12.39 -0.58 -0.56
CA SER A 177 -13.07 0.46 0.22
C SER A 177 -12.13 1.62 0.57
N TYR A 178 -10.89 1.31 0.94
CA TYR A 178 -9.86 2.31 1.23
C TYR A 178 -9.49 3.11 -0.03
N MET A 179 -9.26 2.45 -1.15
CA MET A 179 -8.89 3.12 -2.41
C MET A 179 -10.00 4.07 -2.88
N TYR A 180 -11.26 3.63 -2.89
CA TYR A 180 -12.38 4.53 -3.19
C TYR A 180 -12.50 5.69 -2.19
N ALA A 181 -12.38 5.40 -0.90
CA ALA A 181 -12.46 6.42 0.15
C ALA A 181 -11.35 7.47 0.05
N THR A 182 -10.19 7.12 -0.46
CA THR A 182 -9.03 8.00 -0.63
C THR A 182 -8.94 8.64 -2.01
N GLY A 183 -9.91 8.39 -2.90
CA GLY A 183 -10.13 9.17 -4.12
C GLY A 183 -9.37 8.68 -5.36
N TRP A 184 -9.01 7.41 -5.42
CA TRP A 184 -8.52 6.82 -6.65
C TRP A 184 -9.64 6.78 -7.69
N GLN A 185 -9.38 7.27 -8.89
CA GLN A 185 -10.39 7.43 -9.93
C GLN A 185 -10.66 6.13 -10.67
N GLN A 186 -9.64 5.31 -10.85
CA GLN A 186 -9.75 4.01 -11.50
C GLN A 186 -9.10 2.93 -10.64
N LEU A 187 -9.81 1.83 -10.44
CA LEU A 187 -9.27 0.61 -9.86
C LEU A 187 -9.32 -0.49 -10.90
N VAL A 188 -8.17 -1.10 -11.18
CA VAL A 188 -8.04 -2.26 -12.06
C VAL A 188 -7.44 -3.39 -11.25
N TRP A 189 -8.15 -4.49 -11.10
CA TRP A 189 -7.71 -5.59 -10.26
C TRP A 189 -8.10 -6.95 -10.85
N GLN A 190 -7.81 -8.04 -10.17
CA GLN A 190 -7.98 -9.41 -10.65
C GLN A 190 -9.29 -9.65 -11.42
N ARG A 191 -10.42 -9.13 -10.95
CA ARG A 191 -11.73 -9.34 -11.61
C ARG A 191 -11.83 -8.69 -12.99
N ASP A 192 -11.05 -7.63 -13.23
CA ASP A 192 -11.08 -6.83 -14.47
C ASP A 192 -10.03 -7.33 -15.48
N LEU A 193 -9.17 -8.25 -15.06
CA LEU A 193 -8.06 -8.78 -15.83
C LEU A 193 -8.40 -10.16 -16.40
N ARG A 194 -7.83 -10.47 -17.54
CA ARG A 194 -7.93 -11.79 -18.18
C ARG A 194 -6.60 -12.11 -18.84
N PHE A 195 -5.98 -13.17 -18.36
CA PHE A 195 -4.74 -13.71 -18.91
C PHE A 195 -4.92 -15.20 -19.18
N ASP A 196 -4.06 -15.78 -20.01
CA ASP A 196 -4.08 -17.20 -20.32
C ASP A 196 -3.78 -18.06 -19.10
N THR A 197 -2.92 -17.55 -18.20
CA THR A 197 -2.61 -18.22 -16.94
C THR A 197 -3.66 -17.82 -15.89
N PRO A 198 -4.31 -18.78 -15.22
CA PRO A 198 -5.26 -18.48 -14.16
C PRO A 198 -4.57 -17.86 -12.94
N PRO A 199 -5.24 -17.00 -12.18
CA PRO A 199 -4.68 -16.45 -10.97
C PRO A 199 -4.54 -17.54 -9.88
N SER A 200 -3.53 -17.40 -9.04
CA SER A 200 -3.40 -18.15 -7.78
C SER A 200 -4.36 -17.61 -6.71
N ASP A 201 -4.32 -18.19 -5.52
CA ASP A 201 -5.05 -17.66 -4.35
C ASP A 201 -4.63 -16.22 -3.96
N TRP A 202 -3.44 -15.79 -4.40
CA TRP A 202 -2.90 -14.46 -4.15
C TRP A 202 -3.07 -13.48 -5.32
N GLY A 203 -3.57 -13.96 -6.46
CA GLY A 203 -3.75 -13.17 -7.65
C GLY A 203 -2.91 -13.67 -8.83
N TYR A 204 -2.80 -12.81 -9.84
CA TYR A 204 -1.97 -13.05 -11.01
C TYR A 204 -0.48 -12.90 -10.69
N ASP A 205 0.36 -13.62 -11.42
CA ASP A 205 1.81 -13.57 -11.32
C ASP A 205 2.35 -12.17 -11.64
N ASP A 206 3.35 -11.73 -10.88
CA ASP A 206 3.95 -10.40 -11.01
C ASP A 206 4.55 -10.15 -12.41
N ALA A 207 5.11 -11.18 -13.06
CA ALA A 207 5.67 -11.03 -14.40
C ALA A 207 4.58 -10.66 -15.41
N VAL A 208 3.46 -11.38 -15.37
CA VAL A 208 2.30 -11.11 -16.24
C VAL A 208 1.71 -9.72 -15.96
N MET A 209 1.63 -9.34 -14.69
CA MET A 209 1.13 -8.02 -14.29
C MET A 209 2.05 -6.90 -14.74
N CYS A 210 3.36 -7.08 -14.61
CA CYS A 210 4.35 -6.09 -15.03
C CYS A 210 4.34 -5.89 -16.56
N ASP A 211 4.30 -6.97 -17.32
CA ASP A 211 4.22 -6.90 -18.79
C ASP A 211 2.96 -6.18 -19.25
N TRP A 212 1.80 -6.57 -18.71
CA TRP A 212 0.53 -5.93 -19.02
C TRP A 212 0.52 -4.43 -18.66
N PHE A 213 1.12 -4.08 -17.52
CA PHE A 213 1.20 -2.70 -17.09
C PHE A 213 2.15 -1.88 -17.96
N ALA A 214 3.32 -2.43 -18.30
CA ALA A 214 4.32 -1.78 -19.15
C ALA A 214 3.74 -1.44 -20.53
N ASP A 215 3.02 -2.38 -21.16
CA ASP A 215 2.37 -2.16 -22.44
C ASP A 215 1.37 -1.00 -22.39
N ARG A 216 0.60 -0.88 -21.30
CA ARG A 216 -0.36 0.22 -21.13
C ARG A 216 0.30 1.56 -20.89
N VAL A 217 1.35 1.59 -20.08
CA VAL A 217 2.11 2.83 -19.83
C VAL A 217 2.79 3.31 -21.10
N ILE A 218 3.38 2.41 -21.89
CA ILE A 218 3.98 2.72 -23.18
C ILE A 218 2.93 3.24 -24.16
N ALA A 219 1.77 2.58 -24.25
CA ALA A 219 0.68 3.01 -25.14
C ALA A 219 0.12 4.39 -24.80
N GLN A 220 0.19 4.83 -23.54
CA GLN A 220 -0.26 6.16 -23.11
C GLN A 220 0.80 7.25 -23.27
N SER A 221 2.04 6.88 -23.54
CA SER A 221 3.17 7.82 -23.65
C SER A 221 3.35 8.37 -25.06
N GLY A 222 2.57 7.94 -26.02
CA GLY A 222 2.46 8.48 -27.39
C GLY A 222 1.33 9.47 -27.47
#